data_5559fd68f5c7f07e2bc9360ade3694dd
#
_entry.id   5559fd68f5c7f07e2bc9360ade3694dd
#
_cell.length_a   1.000
_cell.length_b   1.000
_cell.length_c   1.000
_cell.angle_alpha   90.00
_cell.angle_beta   90.00
_cell.angle_gamma   90.00
#
_symmetry.space_group_name_H-M   'P 1'
#
loop_
_entity.id
_entity.type
_entity.pdbx_description
1 polymer ?
#
loop_
_entity_poly.entity_id
_entity_poly.type
_entity_poly.pdbx_seq_one_letter_code
_entity_poly.pdbx_strand_id
1 'polypeptide(L)'
;EMCIRDRIGLEQHWEKRLAGTLDAFRSEPYFLEVVPCGVNKANTLGALLEHLGVTREEVIAVGDGVCDVTMLQLAGMGVAMGHSQDSVKVCADYVTASNEEDGVALAVEKLILAEVRAAEVPLDLLNERARHALMGNLGIQYTYASDERVEATMPVDYRTRQPFGILHGGATLALAETVAGLGSMIICEPDEIVVGMQVSGNHISSAHEGDTVRAVATIVHKGRLSHVWNVDVFTSTNKLVSSIRVVNS
;
A
#
# COMPACT_ATOMS: atom_id res chain seq x y z
N GLU A 1 23.49 -28.54 -35.87
CA GLU A 1 23.12 -27.21 -35.28
C GLU A 1 22.65 -26.28 -36.42
N MET A 2 21.38 -25.96 -36.44
CA MET A 2 20.81 -25.02 -37.40
C MET A 2 21.27 -23.61 -37.04
N CYS A 3 21.94 -22.92 -37.95
CA CYS A 3 22.50 -21.58 -37.70
C CYS A 3 21.38 -20.57 -37.45
N ILE A 4 21.62 -19.55 -36.61
CA ILE A 4 20.65 -18.48 -36.29
C ILE A 4 20.12 -17.79 -37.56
N ARG A 5 20.93 -17.65 -38.64
CA ARG A 5 20.49 -17.15 -39.94
C ARG A 5 19.41 -18.02 -40.60
N ASP A 6 19.49 -19.32 -40.48
CA ASP A 6 18.51 -20.24 -41.08
C ASP A 6 17.17 -20.17 -40.40
N ARG A 7 17.14 -19.78 -39.14
CA ARG A 7 15.91 -19.62 -38.31
C ARG A 7 15.14 -18.33 -38.65
N ILE A 8 15.81 -17.24 -38.94
CA ILE A 8 15.18 -16.00 -39.43
C ILE A 8 14.53 -16.26 -40.79
N GLY A 9 15.20 -17.01 -41.68
CA GLY A 9 14.61 -17.43 -42.94
C GLY A 9 13.41 -18.35 -42.79
N LEU A 10 13.39 -19.19 -41.74
CA LEU A 10 12.28 -20.08 -41.44
C LEU A 10 11.04 -19.31 -40.93
N GLU A 11 11.22 -18.32 -40.07
CA GLU A 11 10.16 -17.41 -39.58
C GLU A 11 9.50 -16.70 -40.77
N GLN A 12 10.28 -16.00 -41.58
CA GLN A 12 9.79 -15.29 -42.76
C GLN A 12 9.11 -16.23 -43.79
N HIS A 13 9.63 -17.46 -43.94
CA HIS A 13 9.03 -18.47 -44.80
C HIS A 13 7.62 -18.88 -44.32
N TRP A 14 7.47 -19.14 -43.02
CA TRP A 14 6.20 -19.57 -42.46
C TRP A 14 5.21 -18.43 -42.31
N GLU A 15 5.64 -17.21 -41.93
CA GLU A 15 4.80 -16.02 -41.94
C GLU A 15 4.14 -15.82 -43.33
N LYS A 16 4.97 -15.89 -44.38
CA LYS A 16 4.47 -15.71 -45.73
C LYS A 16 3.53 -16.82 -46.20
N ARG A 17 3.79 -18.06 -45.80
CA ARG A 17 3.02 -19.23 -46.20
C ARG A 17 1.71 -19.38 -45.44
N LEU A 18 1.67 -18.92 -44.21
CA LEU A 18 0.52 -19.02 -43.30
C LEU A 18 -0.28 -17.74 -43.22
N ALA A 19 0.14 -16.67 -43.94
CA ALA A 19 -0.49 -15.36 -43.93
C ALA A 19 -1.99 -15.42 -44.12
N GLY A 20 -2.72 -14.80 -43.20
CA GLY A 20 -4.20 -14.76 -43.22
C GLY A 20 -4.89 -15.98 -42.61
N THR A 21 -4.16 -17.02 -42.20
CA THR A 21 -4.71 -18.20 -41.53
C THR A 21 -4.11 -18.38 -40.13
N LEU A 22 -2.79 -18.25 -40.05
CA LEU A 22 -2.01 -18.40 -38.81
C LEU A 22 -0.97 -17.29 -38.75
N ASP A 23 -0.64 -16.87 -37.54
CA ASP A 23 0.48 -15.98 -37.24
C ASP A 23 1.65 -16.83 -36.73
N ALA A 24 2.86 -16.52 -37.18
CA ALA A 24 4.07 -17.19 -36.73
C ALA A 24 5.05 -16.14 -36.21
N PHE A 25 5.54 -16.30 -34.97
CA PHE A 25 6.50 -15.40 -34.36
C PHE A 25 7.45 -16.15 -33.43
N ARG A 26 8.57 -15.53 -33.09
CA ARG A 26 9.51 -16.09 -32.09
C ARG A 26 9.21 -15.51 -30.71
N SER A 27 8.89 -16.41 -29.78
CA SER A 27 8.78 -16.06 -28.36
C SER A 27 10.14 -16.01 -27.69
N GLU A 28 11.05 -16.87 -28.13
CA GLU A 28 12.43 -16.99 -27.67
C GLU A 28 13.38 -17.21 -28.86
N PRO A 29 14.70 -16.99 -28.73
CA PRO A 29 15.65 -17.19 -29.83
C PRO A 29 15.58 -18.58 -30.48
N TYR A 30 15.04 -19.57 -29.76
CA TYR A 30 15.01 -20.98 -30.16
C TYR A 30 13.61 -21.52 -30.46
N PHE A 31 12.54 -20.76 -30.19
CA PHE A 31 11.16 -21.20 -30.39
C PHE A 31 10.43 -20.36 -31.42
N LEU A 32 9.84 -21.06 -32.40
CA LEU A 32 8.86 -20.48 -33.33
C LEU A 32 7.48 -20.94 -32.89
N GLU A 33 6.65 -19.98 -32.51
CA GLU A 33 5.26 -20.23 -32.15
C GLU A 33 4.36 -19.97 -33.37
N VAL A 34 3.34 -20.79 -33.52
CA VAL A 34 2.34 -20.67 -34.58
C VAL A 34 0.97 -20.68 -33.91
N VAL A 35 0.23 -19.60 -34.08
CA VAL A 35 -1.09 -19.40 -33.45
C VAL A 35 -2.13 -19.01 -34.50
N PRO A 36 -3.43 -19.19 -34.24
CA PRO A 36 -4.48 -18.65 -35.11
C PRO A 36 -4.30 -17.15 -35.31
N CYS A 37 -4.63 -16.68 -36.54
CA CYS A 37 -4.48 -15.29 -36.90
C CYS A 37 -5.25 -14.37 -35.94
N GLY A 38 -4.56 -13.33 -35.42
CA GLY A 38 -5.10 -12.37 -34.45
C GLY A 38 -5.12 -12.86 -33.00
N VAL A 39 -4.61 -14.05 -32.71
CA VAL A 39 -4.44 -14.51 -31.34
C VAL A 39 -3.12 -13.98 -30.79
N ASN A 40 -3.21 -13.05 -29.84
CA ASN A 40 -2.09 -12.51 -29.09
C ASN A 40 -2.52 -12.22 -27.64
N LYS A 41 -1.55 -11.93 -26.77
CA LYS A 41 -1.82 -11.70 -25.35
C LYS A 41 -2.78 -10.52 -25.09
N ALA A 42 -2.72 -9.46 -25.91
CA ALA A 42 -3.63 -8.33 -25.80
C ALA A 42 -5.08 -8.69 -26.13
N ASN A 43 -5.30 -9.38 -27.27
CA ASN A 43 -6.64 -9.76 -27.69
C ASN A 43 -7.27 -10.77 -26.72
N THR A 44 -6.47 -11.70 -26.21
CA THR A 44 -6.91 -12.68 -25.21
C THR A 44 -7.23 -11.99 -23.87
N LEU A 45 -6.38 -11.06 -23.43
CA LEU A 45 -6.64 -10.24 -22.23
C LEU A 45 -7.93 -9.41 -22.43
N GLY A 46 -8.09 -8.73 -23.57
CA GLY A 46 -9.29 -7.94 -23.86
C GLY A 46 -10.57 -8.75 -23.76
N ALA A 47 -10.60 -9.98 -24.34
CA ALA A 47 -11.74 -10.88 -24.23
C ALA A 47 -11.99 -11.34 -22.78
N LEU A 48 -10.94 -11.57 -22.01
CA LEU A 48 -11.06 -11.91 -20.57
C LEU A 48 -11.66 -10.75 -19.77
N LEU A 49 -11.19 -9.52 -20.00
CA LEU A 49 -11.70 -8.33 -19.32
C LEU A 49 -13.17 -8.09 -19.62
N GLU A 50 -13.59 -8.24 -20.89
CA GLU A 50 -14.99 -8.16 -21.27
C GLU A 50 -15.84 -9.22 -20.55
N HIS A 51 -15.34 -10.46 -20.47
CA HIS A 51 -16.02 -11.54 -19.77
C HIS A 51 -16.16 -11.29 -18.26
N LEU A 52 -15.15 -10.66 -17.64
CA LEU A 52 -15.13 -10.35 -16.19
C LEU A 52 -15.83 -9.03 -15.86
N GLY A 53 -16.16 -8.20 -16.84
CA GLY A 53 -16.71 -6.85 -16.65
C GLY A 53 -15.69 -5.87 -16.04
N VAL A 54 -14.39 -6.09 -16.27
CA VAL A 54 -13.28 -5.26 -15.77
C VAL A 54 -12.83 -4.32 -16.88
N THR A 55 -12.55 -3.05 -16.55
CA THR A 55 -12.03 -2.08 -17.52
C THR A 55 -10.51 -2.18 -17.64
N ARG A 56 -9.94 -1.61 -18.70
CA ARG A 56 -8.48 -1.64 -18.93
C ARG A 56 -7.72 -0.88 -17.85
N GLU A 57 -8.29 0.20 -17.36
CA GLU A 57 -7.77 1.09 -16.34
C GLU A 57 -7.61 0.39 -14.98
N GLU A 58 -8.36 -0.67 -14.75
CA GLU A 58 -8.30 -1.50 -13.54
C GLU A 58 -7.27 -2.64 -13.63
N VAL A 59 -6.47 -2.69 -14.70
CA VAL A 59 -5.54 -3.79 -14.98
C VAL A 59 -4.10 -3.34 -14.93
N ILE A 60 -3.29 -4.09 -14.19
CA ILE A 60 -1.83 -4.03 -14.25
C ILE A 60 -1.35 -5.30 -14.97
N ALA A 61 -0.62 -5.12 -16.08
CA ALA A 61 0.01 -6.21 -16.80
C ALA A 61 1.51 -6.22 -16.54
N VAL A 62 2.08 -7.38 -16.24
CA VAL A 62 3.52 -7.56 -16.03
C VAL A 62 4.07 -8.51 -17.08
N GLY A 63 5.17 -8.16 -17.73
CA GLY A 63 5.77 -8.98 -18.78
C GLY A 63 7.26 -8.70 -18.97
N ASP A 64 7.95 -9.62 -19.65
CA ASP A 64 9.39 -9.54 -19.90
C ASP A 64 9.79 -9.74 -21.37
N GLY A 65 8.92 -10.36 -22.16
CA GLY A 65 9.17 -10.72 -23.55
C GLY A 65 8.58 -9.77 -24.58
N VAL A 66 9.07 -9.83 -25.80
CA VAL A 66 8.53 -9.06 -26.93
C VAL A 66 7.07 -9.41 -27.18
N CYS A 67 6.64 -10.66 -26.94
CA CYS A 67 5.26 -11.11 -27.04
C CYS A 67 4.33 -10.48 -26.01
N ASP A 68 4.85 -9.87 -24.94
CA ASP A 68 4.08 -9.19 -23.90
C ASP A 68 3.77 -7.72 -24.22
N VAL A 69 4.52 -7.12 -25.16
CA VAL A 69 4.42 -5.68 -25.48
C VAL A 69 2.98 -5.24 -25.72
N THR A 70 2.23 -6.00 -26.50
CA THR A 70 0.83 -5.66 -26.81
C THR A 70 -0.08 -5.74 -25.60
N MET A 71 0.19 -6.65 -24.67
CA MET A 71 -0.54 -6.79 -23.41
C MET A 71 -0.18 -5.65 -22.45
N LEU A 72 1.09 -5.28 -22.36
CA LEU A 72 1.55 -4.15 -21.55
C LEU A 72 0.91 -2.84 -22.00
N GLN A 73 0.80 -2.63 -23.33
CA GLN A 73 0.17 -1.44 -23.91
C GLN A 73 -1.36 -1.42 -23.80
N LEU A 74 -2.00 -2.58 -23.64
CA LEU A 74 -3.45 -2.68 -23.48
C LEU A 74 -3.90 -2.31 -22.07
N ALA A 75 -3.15 -2.72 -21.05
CA ALA A 75 -3.46 -2.52 -19.64
C ALA A 75 -3.44 -1.03 -19.27
N GLY A 76 -4.14 -0.65 -18.21
CA GLY A 76 -4.07 0.68 -17.62
C GLY A 76 -2.68 1.01 -17.04
N MET A 77 -1.94 -0.04 -16.64
CA MET A 77 -0.55 0.06 -16.22
C MET A 77 0.23 -1.14 -16.78
N GLY A 78 1.15 -0.89 -17.69
CA GLY A 78 2.08 -1.89 -18.22
C GLY A 78 3.41 -1.88 -17.46
N VAL A 79 3.83 -3.03 -16.92
CA VAL A 79 5.07 -3.19 -16.14
C VAL A 79 6.03 -4.11 -16.86
N ALA A 80 7.21 -3.62 -17.23
CA ALA A 80 8.29 -4.44 -17.78
C ALA A 80 9.22 -4.91 -16.66
N MET A 81 9.69 -6.16 -16.76
CA MET A 81 10.71 -6.70 -15.85
C MET A 81 12.08 -6.07 -16.09
N GLY A 82 12.89 -5.93 -15.04
CA GLY A 82 14.20 -5.29 -15.11
C GLY A 82 15.21 -5.96 -16.05
N HIS A 83 15.10 -7.27 -16.27
CA HIS A 83 15.93 -8.03 -17.21
C HIS A 83 15.41 -8.02 -18.65
N SER A 84 14.23 -7.43 -18.92
CA SER A 84 13.66 -7.33 -20.27
C SER A 84 14.58 -6.58 -21.25
N GLN A 85 14.42 -6.84 -22.54
CA GLN A 85 15.07 -6.07 -23.59
C GLN A 85 14.59 -4.61 -23.59
N ASP A 86 15.43 -3.68 -24.02
CA ASP A 86 15.09 -2.24 -24.07
C ASP A 86 13.84 -1.95 -24.90
N SER A 87 13.61 -2.74 -25.97
CA SER A 87 12.41 -2.64 -26.80
C SER A 87 11.09 -2.93 -26.03
N VAL A 88 11.14 -3.75 -25.00
CA VAL A 88 9.99 -4.05 -24.11
C VAL A 88 9.84 -2.95 -23.06
N LYS A 89 10.96 -2.53 -22.44
CA LYS A 89 10.96 -1.49 -21.41
C LYS A 89 10.43 -0.15 -21.90
N VAL A 90 10.72 0.22 -23.14
CA VAL A 90 10.23 1.49 -23.76
C VAL A 90 8.71 1.47 -23.96
N CYS A 91 8.10 0.29 -24.06
CA CYS A 91 6.65 0.12 -24.25
C CYS A 91 5.85 0.02 -22.95
N ALA A 92 6.51 -0.01 -21.79
CA ALA A 92 5.88 -0.12 -20.47
C ALA A 92 5.83 1.23 -19.77
N ASP A 93 4.83 1.42 -18.92
CA ASP A 93 4.67 2.62 -18.06
C ASP A 93 5.64 2.60 -16.89
N TYR A 94 5.99 1.40 -16.40
CA TYR A 94 6.90 1.20 -15.29
C TYR A 94 7.87 0.04 -15.55
N VAL A 95 9.10 0.17 -15.07
CA VAL A 95 10.10 -0.91 -15.10
C VAL A 95 10.41 -1.32 -13.66
N THR A 96 10.10 -2.56 -13.32
CA THR A 96 10.41 -3.13 -12.01
C THR A 96 11.81 -3.77 -11.99
N ALA A 97 12.20 -4.39 -10.87
CA ALA A 97 13.44 -5.15 -10.76
C ALA A 97 13.42 -6.43 -11.61
N SER A 98 14.54 -7.16 -11.64
CA SER A 98 14.65 -8.43 -12.34
C SER A 98 13.88 -9.55 -11.64
N ASN A 99 13.75 -10.71 -12.30
CA ASN A 99 13.21 -11.93 -11.67
C ASN A 99 14.11 -12.47 -10.54
N GLU A 100 15.41 -12.17 -10.57
CA GLU A 100 16.35 -12.54 -9.50
C GLU A 100 16.23 -11.63 -8.25
N GLU A 101 15.54 -10.52 -8.39
CA GLU A 101 15.32 -9.50 -7.34
C GLU A 101 13.83 -9.37 -6.98
N ASP A 102 13.04 -10.40 -7.18
CA ASP A 102 11.60 -10.43 -6.88
C ASP A 102 10.78 -9.31 -7.54
N GLY A 103 11.13 -8.96 -8.79
CA GLY A 103 10.56 -7.80 -9.50
C GLY A 103 9.04 -7.76 -9.57
N VAL A 104 8.35 -8.91 -9.69
CA VAL A 104 6.88 -8.96 -9.67
C VAL A 104 6.34 -8.57 -8.29
N ALA A 105 6.92 -9.11 -7.21
CA ALA A 105 6.51 -8.78 -5.85
C ALA A 105 6.70 -7.28 -5.57
N LEU A 106 7.85 -6.71 -5.95
CA LEU A 106 8.12 -5.28 -5.81
C LEU A 106 7.14 -4.41 -6.61
N ALA A 107 6.74 -4.84 -7.81
CA ALA A 107 5.72 -4.14 -8.58
C ALA A 107 4.36 -4.17 -7.88
N VAL A 108 3.93 -5.33 -7.36
CA VAL A 108 2.68 -5.48 -6.59
C VAL A 108 2.72 -4.63 -5.32
N GLU A 109 3.79 -4.68 -4.55
CA GLU A 109 3.95 -3.86 -3.35
C GLU A 109 3.86 -2.38 -3.65
N LYS A 110 4.54 -1.92 -4.71
CA LYS A 110 4.59 -0.50 -5.05
C LYS A 110 3.32 0.03 -5.72
N LEU A 111 2.74 -0.74 -6.64
CA LEU A 111 1.64 -0.25 -7.50
C LEU A 111 0.26 -0.62 -6.98
N ILE A 112 0.14 -1.66 -6.17
CA ILE A 112 -1.14 -2.13 -5.63
C ILE A 112 -1.21 -1.92 -4.13
N LEU A 113 -0.27 -2.50 -3.39
CA LEU A 113 -0.34 -2.49 -1.92
C LEU A 113 -0.01 -1.11 -1.34
N ALA A 114 0.83 -0.30 -2.00
CA ALA A 114 1.07 1.09 -1.58
C ALA A 114 -0.18 1.95 -1.75
N GLU A 115 -0.96 1.77 -2.82
CA GLU A 115 -2.24 2.46 -2.99
C GLU A 115 -3.31 1.94 -2.02
N VAL A 116 -3.34 0.63 -1.77
CA VAL A 116 -4.24 0.04 -0.76
C VAL A 116 -3.87 0.49 0.65
N ARG A 117 -2.58 0.69 0.95
CA ARG A 117 -2.10 1.27 2.22
C ARG A 117 -2.34 2.79 2.29
N ALA A 118 -2.39 3.48 1.16
CA ALA A 118 -2.78 4.89 1.06
C ALA A 118 -4.28 5.10 0.93
N ALA A 119 -5.08 4.04 0.73
CA ALA A 119 -6.53 4.10 0.81
C ALA A 119 -6.89 4.61 2.21
N GLU A 120 -7.60 5.72 2.28
CA GLU A 120 -8.01 6.37 3.51
C GLU A 120 -8.56 5.34 4.50
N VAL A 121 -7.87 5.20 5.63
CA VAL A 121 -8.36 4.41 6.76
C VAL A 121 -9.77 4.92 7.07
N PRO A 122 -10.82 4.09 7.06
CA PRO A 122 -12.20 4.57 7.20
C PRO A 122 -12.45 5.05 8.63
N LEU A 123 -12.06 6.30 8.90
CA LEU A 123 -12.10 6.92 10.24
C LEU A 123 -13.50 6.89 10.84
N ASP A 124 -14.54 7.10 10.05
CA ASP A 124 -15.93 7.06 10.52
C ASP A 124 -16.29 5.67 11.06
N LEU A 125 -15.87 4.60 10.36
CA LEU A 125 -16.09 3.23 10.80
C LEU A 125 -15.28 2.90 12.07
N LEU A 126 -14.04 3.39 12.15
CA LEU A 126 -13.19 3.20 13.33
C LEU A 126 -13.77 3.93 14.54
N ASN A 127 -14.19 5.17 14.38
CA ASN A 127 -14.80 5.96 15.43
C ASN A 127 -16.12 5.34 15.89
N GLU A 128 -16.94 4.79 14.99
CA GLU A 128 -18.18 4.10 15.35
C GLU A 128 -17.91 2.81 16.14
N ARG A 129 -16.94 1.99 15.72
CA ARG A 129 -16.54 0.78 16.45
C ARG A 129 -15.96 1.09 17.84
N ALA A 130 -15.23 2.20 17.94
CA ALA A 130 -14.63 2.68 19.19
C ALA A 130 -15.65 3.19 20.21
N ARG A 131 -16.90 3.51 19.79
CA ARG A 131 -17.92 4.16 20.60
C ARG A 131 -18.23 3.43 21.90
N HIS A 132 -18.21 2.11 21.89
CA HIS A 132 -18.53 1.25 23.05
C HIS A 132 -17.28 0.71 23.78
N ALA A 133 -16.09 1.22 23.44
CA ALA A 133 -14.82 0.88 24.06
C ALA A 133 -14.31 2.01 24.96
N LEU A 134 -13.11 1.86 25.54
CA LEU A 134 -12.47 2.88 26.37
C LEU A 134 -12.37 4.22 25.64
N MET A 135 -12.05 4.20 24.36
CA MET A 135 -11.93 5.40 23.52
C MET A 135 -13.21 6.22 23.48
N GLY A 136 -14.36 5.57 23.28
CA GLY A 136 -15.66 6.25 23.31
C GLY A 136 -16.01 6.78 24.70
N ASN A 137 -15.66 6.05 25.78
CA ASN A 137 -15.85 6.52 27.15
C ASN A 137 -15.04 7.78 27.46
N LEU A 138 -13.84 7.93 26.87
CA LEU A 138 -13.00 9.12 27.00
C LEU A 138 -13.32 10.21 25.97
N GLY A 139 -14.16 9.91 24.97
CA GLY A 139 -14.50 10.83 23.88
C GLY A 139 -13.38 11.00 22.87
N ILE A 140 -12.52 10.00 22.73
CA ILE A 140 -11.44 10.00 21.73
C ILE A 140 -12.04 9.81 20.33
N GLN A 141 -11.60 10.66 19.38
CA GLN A 141 -12.02 10.62 17.98
C GLN A 141 -10.78 10.66 17.09
N TYR A 142 -10.59 9.66 16.25
CA TYR A 142 -9.55 9.68 15.22
C TYR A 142 -9.87 10.73 14.16
N THR A 143 -8.88 11.52 13.78
CA THR A 143 -8.99 12.60 12.80
C THR A 143 -8.09 12.41 11.58
N TYR A 144 -7.04 11.58 11.72
CA TYR A 144 -6.14 11.21 10.63
C TYR A 144 -5.47 9.87 10.96
N ALA A 145 -5.24 9.02 9.96
CA ALA A 145 -4.50 7.78 10.13
C ALA A 145 -3.76 7.37 8.85
N SER A 146 -2.49 7.03 9.02
CA SER A 146 -1.61 6.39 8.05
C SER A 146 -0.61 5.47 8.77
N ASP A 147 0.23 4.77 8.03
CA ASP A 147 1.30 3.92 8.58
C ASP A 147 2.48 4.70 9.19
N GLU A 148 2.56 6.01 8.93
CA GLU A 148 3.61 6.88 9.48
C GLU A 148 3.09 7.84 10.54
N ARG A 149 1.79 8.19 10.48
CA ARG A 149 1.19 9.20 11.35
C ARG A 149 -0.25 8.89 11.67
N VAL A 150 -0.63 9.06 12.95
CA VAL A 150 -2.02 8.97 13.41
C VAL A 150 -2.34 10.16 14.29
N GLU A 151 -3.54 10.74 14.11
CA GLU A 151 -4.04 11.81 14.96
C GLU A 151 -5.40 11.47 15.55
N ALA A 152 -5.62 11.91 16.77
CA ALA A 152 -6.92 11.85 17.43
C ALA A 152 -7.11 13.06 18.36
N THR A 153 -8.35 13.38 18.62
CA THR A 153 -8.73 14.42 19.60
C THR A 153 -9.38 13.78 20.81
N MET A 154 -9.31 14.45 21.96
CA MET A 154 -9.97 14.06 23.20
C MET A 154 -10.40 15.32 23.97
N PRO A 155 -11.66 15.43 24.41
CA PRO A 155 -12.12 16.58 25.21
C PRO A 155 -11.51 16.55 26.61
N VAL A 156 -11.28 17.70 27.19
CA VAL A 156 -10.94 17.87 28.61
C VAL A 156 -12.23 18.19 29.37
N ASP A 157 -12.89 17.15 29.87
CA ASP A 157 -14.16 17.24 30.58
C ASP A 157 -14.18 16.35 31.84
N TYR A 158 -15.37 16.13 32.43
CA TYR A 158 -15.54 15.33 33.64
C TYR A 158 -14.97 13.89 33.54
N ARG A 159 -14.81 13.34 32.32
CA ARG A 159 -14.29 11.99 32.06
C ARG A 159 -12.76 11.94 32.09
N THR A 160 -12.10 13.05 31.72
CA THR A 160 -10.67 13.08 31.40
C THR A 160 -9.88 14.05 32.30
N ARG A 161 -10.56 14.88 33.09
CA ARG A 161 -9.92 15.80 34.04
C ARG A 161 -9.59 15.16 35.39
N GLN A 162 -8.59 15.68 36.08
CA GLN A 162 -8.36 15.44 37.49
C GLN A 162 -9.16 16.45 38.37
N PRO A 163 -9.25 16.24 39.70
CA PRO A 163 -10.07 17.11 40.57
C PRO A 163 -9.75 18.58 40.52
N PHE A 164 -8.57 18.95 40.06
CA PHE A 164 -8.11 20.34 39.95
C PHE A 164 -8.56 21.05 38.64
N GLY A 165 -9.41 20.43 37.81
CA GLY A 165 -9.92 21.03 36.57
C GLY A 165 -8.94 21.05 35.39
N ILE A 166 -7.88 20.28 35.47
CA ILE A 166 -6.92 20.09 34.37
C ILE A 166 -6.89 18.64 33.89
N LEU A 167 -6.41 18.42 32.67
CA LEU A 167 -6.31 17.10 32.04
C LEU A 167 -5.54 16.12 32.93
N HIS A 168 -6.07 14.93 33.09
CA HIS A 168 -5.44 13.86 33.85
C HIS A 168 -4.33 13.18 33.02
N GLY A 169 -3.14 13.01 33.60
CA GLY A 169 -2.00 12.38 32.94
C GLY A 169 -2.32 10.96 32.41
N GLY A 170 -3.08 10.15 33.18
CA GLY A 170 -3.53 8.83 32.75
C GLY A 170 -4.45 8.87 31.52
N ALA A 171 -5.33 9.86 31.38
CA ALA A 171 -6.14 10.05 30.19
C ALA A 171 -5.26 10.43 28.98
N THR A 172 -4.23 11.23 29.20
CA THR A 172 -3.24 11.58 28.16
C THR A 172 -2.44 10.37 27.71
N LEU A 173 -2.04 9.47 28.61
CA LEU A 173 -1.35 8.23 28.27
C LEU A 173 -2.28 7.28 27.50
N ALA A 174 -3.55 7.15 27.90
CA ALA A 174 -4.55 6.35 27.19
C ALA A 174 -4.78 6.86 25.75
N LEU A 175 -4.85 8.18 25.56
CA LEU A 175 -4.93 8.80 24.23
C LEU A 175 -3.70 8.45 23.39
N ALA A 176 -2.48 8.55 23.97
CA ALA A 176 -1.23 8.25 23.26
C ALA A 176 -1.13 6.78 22.86
N GLU A 177 -1.48 5.86 23.76
CA GLU A 177 -1.51 4.42 23.48
C GLU A 177 -2.53 4.08 22.38
N THR A 178 -3.68 4.74 22.41
CA THR A 178 -4.75 4.58 21.40
C THR A 178 -4.29 4.94 19.99
N VAL A 179 -3.67 6.11 19.80
CA VAL A 179 -3.22 6.54 18.47
C VAL A 179 -2.02 5.72 17.97
N ALA A 180 -1.08 5.36 18.84
CA ALA A 180 0.05 4.51 18.48
C ALA A 180 -0.39 3.07 18.18
N GLY A 181 -1.38 2.55 18.90
CA GLY A 181 -1.98 1.24 18.66
C GLY A 181 -2.60 1.14 17.29
N LEU A 182 -3.42 2.12 16.89
CA LEU A 182 -4.00 2.16 15.53
C LEU A 182 -2.89 2.24 14.47
N GLY A 183 -1.88 3.08 14.65
CA GLY A 183 -0.76 3.18 13.71
C GLY A 183 -0.03 1.84 13.53
N SER A 184 0.18 1.10 14.60
CA SER A 184 0.79 -0.23 14.53
C SER A 184 -0.13 -1.26 13.86
N MET A 185 -1.45 -1.21 14.09
CA MET A 185 -2.42 -2.06 13.39
C MET A 185 -2.45 -1.82 11.87
N ILE A 186 -2.26 -0.58 11.43
CA ILE A 186 -2.19 -0.24 10.00
C ILE A 186 -0.91 -0.81 9.36
N ILE A 187 0.17 -0.95 10.14
CA ILE A 187 1.46 -1.47 9.68
C ILE A 187 1.49 -3.00 9.63
N CYS A 188 0.79 -3.67 10.54
CA CYS A 188 0.78 -5.12 10.68
C CYS A 188 -0.04 -5.82 9.59
N GLU A 189 0.26 -7.09 9.36
CA GLU A 189 -0.56 -7.93 8.49
C GLU A 189 -1.95 -8.19 9.11
N PRO A 190 -2.99 -8.50 8.30
CA PRO A 190 -4.37 -8.61 8.78
C PRO A 190 -4.63 -9.67 9.85
N ASP A 191 -3.75 -10.67 9.97
CA ASP A 191 -3.82 -11.77 10.93
C ASP A 191 -2.95 -11.56 12.18
N GLU A 192 -2.21 -10.44 12.24
CA GLU A 192 -1.40 -10.06 13.39
C GLU A 192 -2.20 -9.25 14.41
N ILE A 193 -1.89 -9.45 15.67
CA ILE A 193 -2.50 -8.72 16.79
C ILE A 193 -1.46 -7.81 17.42
N VAL A 194 -1.75 -6.52 17.41
CA VAL A 194 -0.90 -5.52 18.08
C VAL A 194 -1.26 -5.43 19.56
N VAL A 195 -0.24 -5.47 20.40
CA VAL A 195 -0.37 -5.23 21.86
C VAL A 195 0.60 -4.17 22.33
N GLY A 196 0.14 -3.31 23.25
CA GLY A 196 0.99 -2.31 23.90
C GLY A 196 2.01 -2.99 24.82
N MET A 197 3.28 -2.68 24.65
CA MET A 197 4.38 -3.17 25.49
C MET A 197 4.79 -2.15 26.55
N GLN A 198 4.86 -0.88 26.14
CA GLN A 198 5.34 0.20 27.01
C GLN A 198 4.73 1.53 26.61
N VAL A 199 4.30 2.28 27.59
CA VAL A 199 3.93 3.70 27.47
C VAL A 199 4.73 4.48 28.50
N SER A 200 5.44 5.53 28.08
CA SER A 200 6.18 6.43 28.98
C SER A 200 6.11 7.85 28.47
N GLY A 201 5.87 8.80 29.35
CA GLY A 201 5.68 10.17 28.90
C GLY A 201 6.00 11.22 29.94
N ASN A 202 6.31 12.42 29.45
CA ASN A 202 6.53 13.62 30.23
C ASN A 202 5.36 14.58 30.04
N HIS A 203 4.68 14.94 31.12
CA HIS A 203 3.68 16.01 31.13
C HIS A 203 4.38 17.34 31.32
N ILE A 204 4.27 18.21 30.33
CA ILE A 204 5.05 19.45 30.17
C ILE A 204 4.22 20.68 30.59
N SER A 205 2.94 20.67 30.22
CA SER A 205 2.03 21.76 30.58
C SER A 205 0.59 21.26 30.77
N SER A 206 -0.28 22.12 31.29
CA SER A 206 -1.68 21.78 31.56
C SER A 206 -2.58 22.16 30.41
N ALA A 207 -3.58 21.32 30.12
CA ALA A 207 -4.81 21.66 29.40
C ALA A 207 -5.95 21.75 30.41
N HIS A 208 -6.84 22.73 30.26
CA HIS A 208 -7.91 23.02 31.22
C HIS A 208 -9.25 22.43 30.75
N GLU A 209 -10.16 22.22 31.69
CA GLU A 209 -11.53 21.83 31.39
C GLU A 209 -12.18 22.78 30.38
N GLY A 210 -12.88 22.21 29.40
CA GLY A 210 -13.48 22.93 28.25
C GLY A 210 -12.57 23.00 27.03
N ASP A 211 -11.29 22.61 27.14
CA ASP A 211 -10.39 22.47 25.98
C ASP A 211 -10.57 21.12 25.29
N THR A 212 -10.02 20.99 24.10
CA THR A 212 -9.86 19.72 23.38
C THR A 212 -8.40 19.53 23.04
N VAL A 213 -7.81 18.43 23.49
CA VAL A 213 -6.42 18.10 23.16
C VAL A 213 -6.37 17.26 21.89
N ARG A 214 -5.28 17.42 21.12
CA ARG A 214 -4.97 16.67 19.92
C ARG A 214 -3.65 15.93 20.13
N ALA A 215 -3.70 14.61 19.97
CA ALA A 215 -2.51 13.77 19.92
C ALA A 215 -2.06 13.60 18.47
N VAL A 216 -0.74 13.64 18.26
CA VAL A 216 -0.06 13.38 16.98
C VAL A 216 0.98 12.30 17.23
N ALA A 217 0.69 11.09 16.78
CA ALA A 217 1.62 9.98 16.79
C ALA A 217 2.43 9.98 15.49
N THR A 218 3.74 9.85 15.59
CA THR A 218 4.66 9.71 14.46
C THR A 218 5.54 8.49 14.69
N ILE A 219 5.69 7.63 13.67
CA ILE A 219 6.53 6.44 13.76
C ILE A 219 8.00 6.83 13.87
N VAL A 220 8.70 6.23 14.82
CA VAL A 220 10.14 6.42 15.05
C VAL A 220 10.93 5.20 14.59
N HIS A 221 10.36 4.01 14.79
CA HIS A 221 10.96 2.76 14.38
C HIS A 221 9.88 1.77 13.99
N LYS A 222 10.04 1.18 12.81
CA LYS A 222 9.17 0.16 12.24
C LYS A 222 9.99 -1.13 12.10
N GLY A 223 10.01 -1.92 13.18
CA GLY A 223 10.70 -3.20 13.21
C GLY A 223 9.73 -4.37 13.02
N ARG A 224 10.27 -5.56 12.74
CA ARG A 224 9.47 -6.78 12.55
C ARG A 224 8.74 -7.24 13.82
N LEU A 225 9.30 -6.97 15.00
CA LEU A 225 8.78 -7.44 16.29
C LEU A 225 8.29 -6.30 17.18
N SER A 226 8.51 -5.05 16.79
CA SER A 226 8.08 -3.91 17.59
C SER A 226 8.05 -2.63 16.77
N HIS A 227 7.07 -1.79 17.08
CA HIS A 227 6.92 -0.44 16.54
C HIS A 227 7.12 0.57 17.66
N VAL A 228 7.91 1.61 17.40
CA VAL A 228 8.16 2.69 18.38
C VAL A 228 7.55 3.98 17.83
N TRP A 229 6.67 4.58 18.61
CA TRP A 229 5.98 5.82 18.29
C TRP A 229 6.38 6.95 19.22
N ASN A 230 6.51 8.16 18.66
CA ASN A 230 6.49 9.39 19.44
C ASN A 230 5.11 10.01 19.35
N VAL A 231 4.50 10.34 20.48
CA VAL A 231 3.18 10.95 20.55
C VAL A 231 3.26 12.27 21.28
N ASP A 232 3.06 13.36 20.56
CA ASP A 232 2.97 14.69 21.13
C ASP A 232 1.52 15.11 21.26
N VAL A 233 1.15 15.63 22.43
CA VAL A 233 -0.23 16.06 22.73
C VAL A 233 -0.26 17.57 22.89
N PHE A 234 -1.15 18.22 22.17
CA PHE A 234 -1.29 19.67 22.11
C PHE A 234 -2.68 20.14 22.54
N THR A 235 -2.77 21.34 23.09
CA THR A 235 -4.05 22.04 23.28
C THR A 235 -4.64 22.49 21.93
N SER A 236 -5.89 22.97 21.94
CA SER A 236 -6.52 23.64 20.78
C SER A 236 -5.73 24.85 20.27
N THR A 237 -4.90 25.47 21.11
CA THR A 237 -4.01 26.58 20.75
C THR A 237 -2.59 26.16 20.36
N ASN A 238 -2.38 24.87 20.06
CA ASN A 238 -1.08 24.28 19.73
C ASN A 238 0.00 24.37 20.82
N LYS A 239 -0.36 24.53 22.08
CA LYS A 239 0.58 24.44 23.19
C LYS A 239 0.87 22.97 23.50
N LEU A 240 2.14 22.57 23.57
CA LEU A 240 2.53 21.21 23.93
C LEU A 240 2.17 20.90 25.39
N VAL A 241 1.36 19.85 25.58
CA VAL A 241 0.89 19.36 26.89
C VAL A 241 1.75 18.19 27.37
N SER A 242 2.03 17.24 26.48
CA SER A 242 2.80 16.04 26.82
C SER A 242 3.57 15.54 25.62
N SER A 243 4.72 14.90 25.87
CA SER A 243 5.47 14.13 24.88
C SER A 243 5.68 12.71 25.42
N ILE A 244 5.27 11.70 24.64
CA ILE A 244 5.05 10.33 25.10
C ILE A 244 5.70 9.38 24.11
N ARG A 245 6.39 8.36 24.62
CA ARG A 245 6.92 7.24 23.85
C ARG A 245 6.03 6.02 24.06
N VAL A 246 5.58 5.41 22.96
CA VAL A 246 4.80 4.17 22.97
C VAL A 246 5.55 3.10 22.18
N VAL A 247 5.61 1.89 22.73
CA VAL A 247 6.16 0.71 22.08
C VAL A 247 5.09 -0.35 22.00
N ASN A 248 4.84 -0.85 20.79
CA ASN A 248 3.91 -1.95 20.50
C ASN A 248 4.66 -3.13 19.87
N SER A 249 4.12 -4.32 20.01
CA SER A 249 4.61 -5.55 19.34
C SER A 249 3.51 -6.18 18.54
#